data_9c1e93ada1511e2d108e4f14e54bb800
#
_entry.id   9c1e93ada1511e2d108e4f14e54bb800
#
_cell.length_a   1.000
_cell.length_b   1.000
_cell.length_c   1.000
_cell.angle_alpha   90.00
_cell.angle_beta   90.00
_cell.angle_gamma   90.00
#
_symmetry.space_group_name_H-M   'P 1'
#
loop_
_entity.id
_entity.type
_entity.pdbx_description
1 polymer ?
#
loop_
_entity_poly.entity_id
_entity_poly.type
_entity_poly.pdbx_seq_one_letter_code
_entity_poly.pdbx_strand_id
1 'polypeptide(L)'
;MRLWIDFLKETYAEAHERHYRGLTPSVPYILDYHVLATTYDEPFIRQIRNGMQGAGIKVETSKGEAWPGQHEINFRYADAVTMADNHVIYKNGAKEIAA
;
A
#
# COMPACT_ATOMS: atom_id res chain seq x y z
N MET A 1 21.26 3.48 17.98
CA MET A 1 19.89 3.13 17.59
C MET A 1 18.98 4.36 17.36
N ARG A 2 18.99 5.40 18.19
CA ARG A 2 18.25 6.65 17.95
C ARG A 2 18.64 7.36 16.64
N LEU A 3 19.92 7.54 16.36
CA LEU A 3 20.45 8.18 15.15
C LEU A 3 19.96 7.57 13.83
N TRP A 4 19.77 6.25 13.79
CA TRP A 4 19.25 5.56 12.62
C TRP A 4 17.77 5.81 12.38
N ILE A 5 16.99 5.87 13.44
CA ILE A 5 15.54 6.14 13.38
C ILE A 5 15.31 7.59 12.94
N ASP A 6 16.10 8.53 13.45
CA ASP A 6 15.97 9.94 13.07
C ASP A 6 16.40 10.16 11.62
N PHE A 7 17.50 9.53 11.17
CA PHE A 7 17.92 9.54 9.77
C PHE A 7 16.86 8.94 8.84
N LEU A 8 16.27 7.81 9.21
CA LEU A 8 15.19 7.19 8.42
C LEU A 8 13.94 8.09 8.37
N LYS A 9 13.59 8.75 9.45
CA LYS A 9 12.46 9.69 9.48
C LYS A 9 12.70 10.91 8.60
N GLU A 10 13.89 11.49 8.66
CA GLU A 10 14.26 12.64 7.83
C GLU A 10 14.32 12.26 6.35
N THR A 11 14.96 11.15 6.00
CA THR A 11 15.04 10.66 4.63
C THR A 11 13.67 10.27 4.08
N TYR A 12 12.80 9.71 4.91
CA TYR A 12 11.42 9.36 4.53
C TYR A 12 10.56 10.61 4.35
N ALA A 13 10.71 11.62 5.21
CA ALA A 13 10.00 12.89 5.10
C ALA A 13 10.40 13.65 3.83
N GLU A 14 11.68 13.73 3.52
CA GLU A 14 12.18 14.36 2.29
C GLU A 14 11.76 13.61 1.02
N ALA A 15 11.79 12.28 1.03
CA ALA A 15 11.32 11.47 -0.07
C ALA A 15 9.80 11.61 -0.27
N HIS A 16 9.05 11.66 0.83
CA HIS A 16 7.62 11.89 0.85
C HIS A 16 7.27 13.28 0.27
N GLU A 17 7.93 14.34 0.72
CA GLU A 17 7.70 15.68 0.18
C GLU A 17 8.02 15.80 -1.31
N ARG A 18 9.09 15.14 -1.78
CA ARG A 18 9.48 15.17 -3.20
C ARG A 18 8.53 14.41 -4.11
N HIS A 19 8.02 13.26 -3.67
CA HIS A 19 7.17 12.39 -4.50
C HIS A 19 5.69 12.73 -4.44
N TYR A 20 5.24 13.32 -3.34
CA TYR A 20 3.82 13.55 -3.08
C TYR A 20 3.44 15.03 -2.94
N ARG A 21 4.28 15.92 -3.44
CA ARG A 21 4.01 17.36 -3.41
C ARG A 21 2.69 17.64 -4.15
N GLY A 22 1.67 18.04 -3.41
CA GLY A 22 0.33 18.30 -3.93
C GLY A 22 -0.66 17.15 -3.83
N LEU A 23 -0.25 15.97 -3.31
CA LEU A 23 -1.17 14.88 -3.03
C LEU A 23 -1.63 14.96 -1.57
N THR A 24 -2.95 14.91 -1.38
CA THR A 24 -3.56 14.82 -0.06
C THR A 24 -3.99 13.39 0.18
N PRO A 25 -3.60 12.74 1.28
CA PRO A 25 -4.10 11.41 1.60
C PRO A 25 -5.63 11.47 1.77
N SER A 26 -6.32 10.41 1.35
CA SER A 26 -7.78 10.26 1.51
C SER A 26 -8.22 10.41 2.96
N VAL A 27 -7.37 10.00 3.89
CA VAL A 27 -7.58 10.12 5.32
C VAL A 27 -6.32 10.71 5.97
N PRO A 28 -6.44 11.81 6.73
CA PRO A 28 -5.28 12.52 7.28
C PRO A 28 -4.73 11.93 8.59
N TYR A 29 -5.06 10.70 8.91
CA TYR A 29 -4.62 10.01 10.13
C TYR A 29 -4.25 8.55 9.86
N ILE A 30 -3.56 7.94 10.81
CA ILE A 30 -3.11 6.55 10.74
C ILE A 30 -4.31 5.62 10.83
N LEU A 31 -4.42 4.70 9.86
CA LEU A 31 -5.50 3.71 9.77
C LEU A 31 -5.11 2.33 10.32
N ASP A 32 -3.85 2.14 10.70
CA ASP A 32 -3.34 0.86 11.16
C ASP A 32 -4.15 0.33 12.35
N TYR A 33 -4.63 -0.91 12.23
CA TYR A 33 -5.53 -1.56 13.19
C TYR A 33 -6.89 -0.89 13.47
N HIS A 34 -7.28 0.11 12.69
CA HIS A 34 -8.61 0.71 12.78
C HIS A 34 -9.66 -0.06 11.99
N VAL A 35 -10.64 -0.62 12.67
CA VAL A 35 -11.66 -1.50 12.05
C VAL A 35 -12.56 -0.75 11.07
N LEU A 36 -13.05 0.44 11.42
CA LEU A 36 -13.99 1.20 10.59
C LEU A 36 -13.32 2.15 9.61
N ALA A 37 -12.11 2.61 9.91
CA ALA A 37 -11.44 3.64 9.13
C ALA A 37 -11.07 3.16 7.71
N THR A 38 -10.78 1.87 7.54
CA THR A 38 -10.50 1.26 6.23
C THR A 38 -11.68 1.32 5.26
N THR A 39 -12.89 1.56 5.76
CA THR A 39 -14.10 1.70 4.93
C THR A 39 -14.01 2.87 3.96
N TYR A 40 -13.30 3.93 4.30
CA TYR A 40 -13.17 5.12 3.45
C TYR A 40 -12.49 4.82 2.12
N ASP A 41 -11.45 3.99 2.13
CA ASP A 41 -10.68 3.65 0.93
C ASP A 41 -11.08 2.30 0.33
N GLU A 42 -12.04 1.61 0.94
CA GLU A 42 -12.50 0.28 0.49
C GLU A 42 -12.97 0.25 -0.98
N PRO A 43 -13.68 1.25 -1.52
CA PRO A 43 -14.07 1.23 -2.92
C PRO A 43 -12.89 1.14 -3.88
N PHE A 44 -11.78 1.78 -3.54
CA PHE A 44 -10.54 1.75 -4.31
C PHE A 44 -9.73 0.48 -4.05
N ILE A 45 -9.48 0.15 -2.78
CA ILE A 45 -8.70 -1.03 -2.39
C ILE A 45 -9.37 -2.32 -2.87
N ARG A 46 -10.70 -2.38 -2.89
CA ARG A 46 -11.45 -3.50 -3.46
C ARG A 46 -11.16 -3.70 -4.95
N GLN A 47 -11.06 -2.64 -5.72
CA GLN A 47 -10.73 -2.74 -7.15
C GLN A 47 -9.34 -3.36 -7.35
N ILE A 48 -8.35 -2.95 -6.55
CA ILE A 48 -7.01 -3.54 -6.59
C ILE A 48 -7.07 -5.03 -6.21
N ARG A 49 -7.74 -5.39 -5.10
CA ARG A 49 -7.86 -6.80 -4.71
C ARG A 49 -8.51 -7.67 -5.80
N ASN A 50 -9.61 -7.17 -6.36
CA ASN A 50 -10.32 -7.88 -7.43
C ASN A 50 -9.47 -8.00 -8.71
N GLY A 51 -8.75 -6.95 -9.08
CA GLY A 51 -7.82 -6.96 -10.20
C GLY A 51 -6.70 -7.99 -10.01
N MET A 52 -6.11 -8.04 -8.81
CA MET A 52 -5.07 -9.03 -8.50
C MET A 52 -5.62 -10.45 -8.52
N GLN A 53 -6.80 -10.70 -7.95
CA GLN A 53 -7.45 -12.00 -8.04
C GLN A 53 -7.76 -12.40 -9.49
N GLY A 54 -8.23 -11.45 -10.30
CA GLY A 54 -8.47 -11.67 -11.75
C GLY A 54 -7.18 -12.01 -12.50
N ALA A 55 -6.03 -11.47 -12.08
CA ALA A 55 -4.71 -11.80 -12.60
C ALA A 55 -4.14 -13.13 -12.06
N GLY A 56 -4.89 -13.87 -11.22
CA GLY A 56 -4.46 -15.15 -10.65
C GLY A 56 -3.62 -15.02 -9.37
N ILE A 57 -3.43 -13.81 -8.84
CA ILE A 57 -2.71 -13.57 -7.59
C ILE A 57 -3.66 -13.74 -6.41
N LYS A 58 -3.34 -14.67 -5.51
CA LYS A 58 -4.18 -14.97 -4.34
C LYS A 58 -4.03 -13.91 -3.26
N VAL A 59 -5.00 -13.03 -3.16
CA VAL A 59 -5.09 -12.04 -2.07
C VAL A 59 -5.59 -12.72 -0.80
N GLU A 60 -4.94 -12.45 0.33
CA GLU A 60 -5.35 -12.94 1.66
C GLU A 60 -6.06 -11.85 2.46
N THR A 61 -5.45 -10.69 2.61
CA THR A 61 -6.01 -9.57 3.39
C THR A 61 -5.62 -8.23 2.80
N SER A 62 -6.30 -7.18 3.25
CA SER A 62 -5.88 -5.79 3.09
C SER A 62 -6.22 -5.00 4.33
N LYS A 63 -5.38 -4.01 4.65
CA LYS A 63 -5.60 -3.12 5.79
C LYS A 63 -4.98 -1.74 5.55
N GLY A 64 -5.39 -0.75 6.34
CA GLY A 64 -4.64 0.49 6.48
C GLY A 64 -3.31 0.26 7.18
N GLU A 65 -2.33 1.08 6.88
CA GLU A 65 -0.97 1.00 7.41
C GLU A 65 -0.59 2.20 8.27
N ALA A 66 0.65 2.20 8.77
CA ALA A 66 1.14 3.13 9.78
C ALA A 66 1.26 4.60 9.31
N TRP A 67 1.03 4.89 8.04
CA TRP A 67 1.12 6.24 7.50
C TRP A 67 -0.20 6.68 6.86
N PRO A 68 -0.57 7.98 6.96
CA PRO A 68 -1.79 8.49 6.32
C PRO A 68 -1.83 8.16 4.82
N GLY A 69 -2.91 7.52 4.37
CA GLY A 69 -3.07 7.09 2.98
C GLY A 69 -2.27 5.85 2.57
N GLN A 70 -1.53 5.25 3.49
CA GLN A 70 -0.82 4.00 3.23
C GLN A 70 -1.74 2.79 3.43
N HIS A 71 -1.71 1.86 2.49
CA HIS A 71 -2.43 0.60 2.56
C HIS A 71 -1.51 -0.58 2.33
N GLU A 72 -1.84 -1.70 2.97
CA GLU A 72 -1.18 -2.98 2.81
C GLU A 72 -2.14 -3.98 2.17
N ILE A 73 -1.64 -4.73 1.19
CA ILE A 73 -2.35 -5.88 0.62
C ILE A 73 -1.44 -7.10 0.74
N ASN A 74 -1.93 -8.14 1.40
CA ASN A 74 -1.20 -9.37 1.63
C ASN A 74 -1.61 -10.43 0.61
N PHE A 75 -0.61 -11.06 0.03
CA PHE A 75 -0.77 -12.16 -0.92
C PHE A 75 -0.31 -13.47 -0.30
N ARG A 76 -0.97 -14.54 -0.69
CA ARG A 76 -0.52 -15.87 -0.33
C ARG A 76 0.88 -16.11 -0.90
N TYR A 77 1.76 -16.66 -0.09
CA TYR A 77 3.13 -16.98 -0.50
C TYR A 77 3.17 -17.97 -1.67
N ALA A 78 4.17 -17.85 -2.50
CA ALA A 78 4.53 -18.79 -3.55
C ALA A 78 6.07 -18.93 -3.59
N ASP A 79 6.60 -19.66 -4.56
CA ASP A 79 8.04 -19.69 -4.78
C ASP A 79 8.59 -18.29 -5.16
N ALA A 80 9.90 -18.11 -5.01
CA ALA A 80 10.53 -16.80 -5.14
C ALA A 80 10.33 -16.14 -6.51
N VAL A 81 10.35 -16.91 -7.58
CA VAL A 81 10.18 -16.39 -8.95
C VAL A 81 8.73 -15.95 -9.16
N THR A 82 7.80 -16.80 -8.82
CA THR A 82 6.36 -16.50 -8.89
C THR A 82 6.02 -15.26 -8.04
N MET A 83 6.60 -15.13 -6.83
CA MET A 83 6.35 -13.95 -6.00
C MET A 83 6.96 -12.68 -6.58
N ALA A 84 8.11 -12.76 -7.22
CA ALA A 84 8.71 -11.61 -7.91
C ALA A 84 7.83 -11.15 -9.08
N ASP A 85 7.33 -12.08 -9.89
CA ASP A 85 6.42 -11.78 -11.00
C ASP A 85 5.09 -11.19 -10.49
N ASN A 86 4.51 -11.80 -9.46
CA ASN A 86 3.30 -11.29 -8.81
C ASN A 86 3.48 -9.87 -8.28
N HIS A 87 4.65 -9.55 -7.71
CA HIS A 87 4.95 -8.21 -7.22
C HIS A 87 5.01 -7.18 -8.37
N VAL A 88 5.60 -7.54 -9.50
CA VAL A 88 5.64 -6.66 -10.68
C VAL A 88 4.22 -6.40 -11.22
N ILE A 89 3.39 -7.43 -11.31
CA ILE A 89 1.99 -7.31 -11.74
C ILE A 89 1.22 -6.42 -10.75
N TYR A 90 1.35 -6.69 -9.45
CA TYR A 90 0.69 -5.89 -8.41
C TYR A 90 1.10 -4.42 -8.48
N LYS A 91 2.40 -4.14 -8.52
CA LYS A 91 2.92 -2.77 -8.52
C LYS A 91 2.42 -1.93 -9.72
N ASN A 92 2.35 -2.54 -10.89
CA ASN A 92 1.88 -1.87 -12.10
C ASN A 92 0.34 -1.80 -12.11
N GLY A 93 -0.34 -2.90 -11.85
CA GLY A 93 -1.81 -2.97 -11.85
C GLY A 93 -2.44 -2.04 -10.82
N ALA A 94 -1.85 -1.91 -9.62
CA ALA A 94 -2.35 -0.96 -8.62
C ALA A 94 -2.27 0.49 -9.12
N LYS A 95 -1.23 0.87 -9.85
CA LYS A 95 -1.09 2.20 -10.45
C LYS A 95 -2.08 2.45 -11.58
N GLU A 96 -2.31 1.45 -12.43
CA GLU A 96 -3.28 1.53 -13.53
C GLU A 96 -4.71 1.64 -13.02
N ILE A 97 -5.04 0.92 -11.94
CA ILE A 97 -6.36 1.01 -11.30
C ILE A 97 -6.56 2.36 -10.62
N ALA A 98 -5.48 2.99 -10.14
CA ALA A 98 -5.51 4.28 -9.46
C ALA A 98 -5.58 5.49 -10.42
N ALA A 99 -5.28 5.31 -11.70
CA ALA A 99 -5.26 6.37 -12.71
C ALA A 99 -6.66 6.69 -13.24
#